data_c8fa452a777ee8973b4f7c442dc3bd10
#
_entry.id   c8fa452a777ee8973b4f7c442dc3bd10
#
_cell.length_a   1.000
_cell.length_b   1.000
_cell.length_c   1.000
_cell.angle_alpha   90.00
_cell.angle_beta   90.00
_cell.angle_gamma   90.00
#
_symmetry.space_group_name_H-M   'P 1'
#
loop_
_entity.id
_entity.type
_entity.pdbx_description
1 polymer ?
#
loop_
_entity_poly.entity_id
_entity_poly.type
_entity_poly.pdbx_seq_one_letter_code
_entity_poly.pdbx_strand_id
1 'polypeptide(L)'
;MEGVAGRAVLHAPQVRALEPENPGDRAAAAGGDSHPRGHHGAHLVAFLELTKPRITQLVLLTAAAGFYLGSEAGVRLALLLHTLVGTALVAGGTNAFNQLRERDVDARMLRTRGRPLPSGRVTPRAAGVFAAAISVAGVAYLAALVNLLTAGLAALTLVSYVGLYTPLKRRTSLNTLVGAVPGALPIVGGWTAAGGRLDAAALALFWIVFLWQLPHFLALAWIYREDYRRGGLAMLSVGDDDGSRTARMTLLYAAALLPVSLLPSLLGLTGALYFYGALALGVVYAAVGAPLLREATPRAAWRVFLVSIVYLPALLTLMVLDKPPPLSALAS
;
A
#
# COMPACT_ATOMS: atom_id res chain seq x y z
N MET A 1 -54.02 22.96 5.04
CA MET A 1 -53.94 21.58 4.47
C MET A 1 -52.49 21.20 4.42
N GLU A 2 -52.15 20.32 5.33
CA GLU A 2 -50.81 19.79 5.58
C GLU A 2 -50.45 18.78 4.51
N GLY A 3 -49.17 18.80 4.12
CA GLY A 3 -48.58 17.83 3.21
C GLY A 3 -47.17 17.45 3.67
N VAL A 4 -47.09 16.35 4.39
CA VAL A 4 -45.89 15.72 4.99
C VAL A 4 -44.97 15.25 3.87
N ALA A 5 -43.74 15.76 3.80
CA ALA A 5 -42.64 15.19 3.03
C ALA A 5 -41.63 14.56 3.96
N GLY A 6 -41.65 13.19 4.00
CA GLY A 6 -40.76 12.37 4.81
C GLY A 6 -39.29 12.51 4.42
N ARG A 7 -38.45 12.93 5.36
CA ARG A 7 -36.99 12.87 5.27
C ARG A 7 -36.56 11.44 5.60
N ALA A 8 -36.07 10.71 4.62
CA ALA A 8 -35.32 9.47 4.84
C ALA A 8 -33.97 9.82 5.47
N VAL A 9 -33.84 9.55 6.77
CA VAL A 9 -32.58 9.64 7.51
C VAL A 9 -31.79 8.34 7.24
N LEU A 10 -30.81 8.43 6.38
CA LEU A 10 -29.80 7.37 6.21
C LEU A 10 -28.93 7.33 7.47
N HIS A 11 -29.17 6.32 8.32
CA HIS A 11 -28.34 6.03 9.48
C HIS A 11 -26.91 5.68 9.04
N ALA A 12 -25.97 6.56 9.39
CA ALA A 12 -24.55 6.20 9.43
C ALA A 12 -24.35 5.15 10.55
N PRO A 13 -23.47 4.14 10.36
CA PRO A 13 -23.21 3.17 11.41
C PRO A 13 -22.66 3.88 12.64
N GLN A 14 -23.41 3.80 13.73
CA GLN A 14 -22.97 4.28 15.04
C GLN A 14 -21.77 3.46 15.48
N VAL A 15 -20.64 4.12 15.67
CA VAL A 15 -19.51 3.58 16.41
C VAL A 15 -19.99 3.45 17.87
N ARG A 16 -20.31 2.23 18.29
CA ARG A 16 -20.64 1.91 19.69
C ARG A 16 -19.45 2.35 20.55
N ALA A 17 -19.65 3.37 21.35
CA ALA A 17 -18.76 3.71 22.46
C ALA A 17 -18.80 2.53 23.43
N LEU A 18 -17.66 1.84 23.58
CA LEU A 18 -17.50 0.83 24.62
C LEU A 18 -17.36 1.58 25.94
N GLU A 19 -18.33 1.39 26.83
CA GLU A 19 -18.21 1.82 28.21
C GLU A 19 -16.99 1.19 28.88
N PRO A 20 -16.34 1.88 29.82
CA PRO A 20 -15.18 1.35 30.51
C PRO A 20 -15.62 0.20 31.44
N GLU A 21 -15.21 -1.03 31.10
CA GLU A 21 -15.38 -2.19 31.97
C GLU A 21 -14.67 -1.99 33.32
N ASN A 22 -15.36 -2.29 34.38
CA ASN A 22 -14.89 -2.22 35.74
C ASN A 22 -13.72 -3.20 35.98
N PRO A 23 -12.59 -2.77 36.60
CA PRO A 23 -11.42 -3.63 36.84
C PRO A 23 -11.67 -4.85 37.72
N GLY A 24 -12.83 -4.91 38.42
CA GLY A 24 -13.17 -6.01 39.30
C GLY A 24 -13.62 -7.30 38.62
N ASP A 25 -14.09 -7.25 37.38
CA ASP A 25 -14.65 -8.43 36.70
C ASP A 25 -13.60 -9.31 36.00
N ARG A 26 -12.34 -8.88 35.96
CA ARG A 26 -11.25 -9.64 35.32
C ARG A 26 -10.59 -10.70 36.21
N ALA A 27 -10.87 -10.72 37.50
CA ALA A 27 -10.25 -11.66 38.44
C ALA A 27 -10.96 -13.02 38.52
N ALA A 28 -12.19 -13.14 38.01
CA ALA A 28 -13.00 -14.37 38.12
C ALA A 28 -12.91 -15.31 36.92
N ALA A 29 -12.27 -14.93 35.79
CA ALA A 29 -12.20 -15.75 34.58
C ALA A 29 -10.85 -16.44 34.34
N ALA A 30 -9.92 -16.41 35.30
CA ALA A 30 -8.57 -16.97 35.18
C ALA A 30 -8.43 -18.36 35.82
N GLY A 31 -9.39 -19.25 35.62
CA GLY A 31 -9.32 -20.64 36.08
C GLY A 31 -9.99 -21.60 35.09
N GLY A 32 -9.24 -22.03 34.07
CA GLY A 32 -9.76 -23.01 33.13
C GLY A 32 -8.78 -23.37 32.02
N ASP A 33 -8.12 -24.51 32.17
CA ASP A 33 -7.49 -25.37 31.15
C ASP A 33 -6.57 -24.73 30.11
N SER A 34 -5.30 -24.67 30.47
CA SER A 34 -4.17 -24.45 29.54
C SER A 34 -3.88 -25.70 28.72
N HIS A 35 -4.55 -25.91 27.58
CA HIS A 35 -4.12 -26.87 26.59
C HIS A 35 -2.95 -26.29 25.76
N PRO A 36 -1.76 -26.92 25.73
CA PRO A 36 -0.56 -26.40 25.03
C PRO A 36 -0.73 -26.16 23.53
N ARG A 37 -1.73 -26.77 22.90
CA ARG A 37 -2.01 -26.63 21.46
C ARG A 37 -2.55 -25.24 21.05
N GLY A 38 -3.15 -24.49 21.94
CA GLY A 38 -3.68 -23.14 21.65
C GLY A 38 -2.61 -22.07 21.55
N HIS A 39 -1.51 -22.18 22.28
CA HIS A 39 -0.45 -21.18 22.31
C HIS A 39 0.38 -21.12 21.03
N HIS A 40 0.69 -22.26 20.40
CA HIS A 40 1.48 -22.30 19.16
C HIS A 40 0.72 -21.65 17.97
N GLY A 41 -0.58 -21.88 17.85
CA GLY A 41 -1.40 -21.26 16.81
C GLY A 41 -1.50 -19.74 16.97
N ALA A 42 -1.67 -19.25 18.20
CA ALA A 42 -1.75 -17.82 18.48
C ALA A 42 -0.42 -17.07 18.16
N HIS A 43 0.73 -17.70 18.45
CA HIS A 43 2.04 -17.13 18.09
C HIS A 43 2.24 -17.06 16.57
N LEU A 44 1.91 -18.11 15.81
CA LEU A 44 2.02 -18.12 14.35
C LEU A 44 1.18 -17.01 13.72
N VAL A 45 -0.07 -16.86 14.16
CA VAL A 45 -0.97 -15.79 13.68
C VAL A 45 -0.36 -14.41 13.96
N ALA A 46 0.24 -14.20 15.14
CA ALA A 46 0.87 -12.93 15.47
C ALA A 46 2.08 -12.61 14.57
N PHE A 47 2.90 -13.60 14.19
CA PHE A 47 3.98 -13.39 13.22
C PHE A 47 3.46 -13.11 11.80
N LEU A 48 2.39 -13.80 11.37
CA LEU A 48 1.73 -13.49 10.10
C LEU A 48 1.16 -12.07 10.09
N GLU A 49 0.57 -11.59 11.18
CA GLU A 49 0.10 -10.20 11.30
C GLU A 49 1.25 -9.17 11.15
N LEU A 50 2.48 -9.49 11.57
CA LEU A 50 3.65 -8.62 11.35
C LEU A 50 3.92 -8.38 9.86
N THR A 51 3.69 -9.38 9.00
CA THR A 51 3.93 -9.26 7.55
C THR A 51 2.86 -8.42 6.82
N LYS A 52 1.77 -8.03 7.50
CA LYS A 52 0.62 -7.27 6.94
C LYS A 52 0.10 -7.90 5.63
N PRO A 53 -0.49 -9.10 5.64
CA PRO A 53 -0.83 -9.85 4.43
C PRO A 53 -1.62 -9.06 3.38
N ARG A 54 -2.59 -8.23 3.80
CA ARG A 54 -3.42 -7.42 2.89
C ARG A 54 -2.61 -6.41 2.08
N ILE A 55 -1.61 -5.77 2.71
CA ILE A 55 -0.72 -4.83 2.02
C ILE A 55 0.24 -5.60 1.11
N THR A 56 0.79 -6.70 1.60
CA THR A 56 1.67 -7.58 0.82
C THR A 56 0.97 -8.12 -0.43
N GLN A 57 -0.32 -8.47 -0.37
CA GLN A 57 -1.09 -8.88 -1.57
C GLN A 57 -1.12 -7.79 -2.65
N LEU A 58 -1.28 -6.51 -2.27
CA LEU A 58 -1.25 -5.41 -3.25
C LEU A 58 0.15 -5.26 -3.87
N VAL A 59 1.19 -5.40 -3.07
CA VAL A 59 2.60 -5.42 -3.54
C VAL A 59 2.81 -6.54 -4.54
N LEU A 60 2.30 -7.75 -4.26
CA LEU A 60 2.39 -8.89 -5.17
C LEU A 60 1.60 -8.69 -6.46
N LEU A 61 0.42 -8.07 -6.39
CA LEU A 61 -0.38 -7.72 -7.56
C LEU A 61 0.39 -6.77 -8.49
N THR A 62 1.01 -5.72 -7.94
CA THR A 62 1.79 -4.77 -8.75
C THR A 62 3.04 -5.42 -9.32
N ALA A 63 3.73 -6.29 -8.57
CA ALA A 63 4.86 -7.05 -9.06
C ALA A 63 4.45 -8.03 -10.19
N ALA A 64 3.32 -8.73 -10.04
CA ALA A 64 2.79 -9.62 -11.07
C ALA A 64 2.43 -8.86 -12.36
N ALA A 65 1.78 -7.70 -12.23
CA ALA A 65 1.47 -6.85 -13.37
C ALA A 65 2.74 -6.36 -14.09
N GLY A 66 3.75 -5.89 -13.33
CA GLY A 66 5.05 -5.51 -13.88
C GLY A 66 5.74 -6.67 -14.60
N PHE A 67 5.71 -7.86 -14.01
CA PHE A 67 6.26 -9.07 -14.63
C PHE A 67 5.54 -9.43 -15.94
N TYR A 68 4.21 -9.43 -15.93
CA TYR A 68 3.42 -9.72 -17.15
C TYR A 68 3.72 -8.71 -18.26
N LEU A 69 3.75 -7.42 -17.93
CA LEU A 69 4.02 -6.36 -18.90
C LEU A 69 5.46 -6.43 -19.45
N GLY A 70 6.44 -6.78 -18.61
CA GLY A 70 7.84 -6.98 -19.01
C GLY A 70 8.14 -8.30 -19.75
N SER A 71 7.17 -9.23 -19.85
CA SER A 71 7.34 -10.52 -20.53
C SER A 71 7.10 -10.38 -22.03
N GLU A 72 8.14 -10.23 -22.85
CA GLU A 72 8.04 -10.06 -24.31
C GLU A 72 7.79 -11.38 -25.06
N ALA A 73 8.39 -12.47 -24.59
CA ALA A 73 8.30 -13.79 -25.23
C ALA A 73 7.28 -14.73 -24.56
N GLY A 74 6.31 -14.16 -23.84
CA GLY A 74 5.35 -14.92 -23.04
C GLY A 74 5.75 -15.09 -21.59
N VAL A 75 4.77 -15.42 -20.74
CA VAL A 75 4.96 -15.52 -19.29
C VAL A 75 5.64 -16.82 -18.89
N ARG A 76 6.82 -16.74 -18.30
CA ARG A 76 7.51 -17.88 -17.69
C ARG A 76 6.96 -18.10 -16.27
N LEU A 77 5.95 -18.98 -16.12
CA LEU A 77 5.21 -19.17 -14.88
C LEU A 77 6.11 -19.48 -13.67
N ALA A 78 7.10 -20.37 -13.83
CA ALA A 78 8.04 -20.68 -12.75
C ALA A 78 8.80 -19.45 -12.26
N LEU A 79 9.29 -18.61 -13.19
CA LEU A 79 10.00 -17.38 -12.84
C LEU A 79 9.08 -16.34 -12.17
N LEU A 80 7.82 -16.24 -12.63
CA LEU A 80 6.81 -15.43 -11.96
C LEU A 80 6.60 -15.88 -10.51
N LEU A 81 6.43 -17.19 -10.29
CA LEU A 81 6.24 -17.73 -8.94
C LEU A 81 7.47 -17.46 -8.05
N HIS A 82 8.69 -17.64 -8.55
CA HIS A 82 9.90 -17.29 -7.81
C HIS A 82 9.94 -15.77 -7.48
N THR A 83 9.57 -14.93 -8.43
CA THR A 83 9.51 -13.47 -8.22
C THR A 83 8.52 -13.13 -7.11
N LEU A 84 7.32 -13.70 -7.13
CA LEU A 84 6.27 -13.42 -6.15
C LEU A 84 6.66 -13.94 -4.75
N VAL A 85 7.23 -15.14 -4.64
CA VAL A 85 7.69 -15.70 -3.36
C VAL A 85 8.77 -14.81 -2.75
N GLY A 86 9.82 -14.47 -3.50
CA GLY A 86 10.89 -13.62 -3.01
C GLY A 86 10.40 -12.21 -2.63
N THR A 87 9.53 -11.61 -3.45
CA THR A 87 8.90 -10.32 -3.16
C THR A 87 8.03 -10.38 -1.90
N ALA A 88 7.27 -11.47 -1.69
CA ALA A 88 6.46 -11.66 -0.48
C ALA A 88 7.32 -11.71 0.79
N LEU A 89 8.45 -12.41 0.75
CA LEU A 89 9.40 -12.50 1.86
C LEU A 89 9.99 -11.11 2.19
N VAL A 90 10.48 -10.37 1.19
CA VAL A 90 11.05 -9.03 1.41
C VAL A 90 9.98 -8.04 1.88
N ALA A 91 8.79 -8.03 1.29
CA ALA A 91 7.69 -7.15 1.69
C ALA A 91 7.21 -7.48 3.11
N GLY A 92 7.08 -8.77 3.45
CA GLY A 92 6.75 -9.24 4.79
C GLY A 92 7.77 -8.79 5.83
N GLY A 93 9.06 -8.96 5.54
CA GLY A 93 10.17 -8.52 6.39
C GLY A 93 10.20 -6.99 6.57
N THR A 94 10.00 -6.24 5.48
CA THR A 94 9.89 -4.78 5.50
C THR A 94 8.75 -4.31 6.42
N ASN A 95 7.58 -4.96 6.32
CA ASN A 95 6.43 -4.64 7.16
C ASN A 95 6.68 -4.99 8.64
N ALA A 96 7.35 -6.11 8.92
CA ALA A 96 7.70 -6.52 10.28
C ALA A 96 8.72 -5.54 10.91
N PHE A 97 9.77 -5.13 10.17
CA PHE A 97 10.69 -4.09 10.62
C PHE A 97 10.00 -2.74 10.85
N ASN A 98 9.07 -2.36 9.98
CA ASN A 98 8.29 -1.13 10.16
C ASN A 98 7.49 -1.17 11.47
N GLN A 99 6.78 -2.28 11.76
CA GLN A 99 6.05 -2.43 13.02
C GLN A 99 7.00 -2.41 14.23
N LEU A 100 8.19 -3.02 14.13
CA LEU A 100 9.19 -2.99 15.19
C LEU A 100 9.66 -1.56 15.49
N ARG A 101 9.94 -0.76 14.47
CA ARG A 101 10.40 0.63 14.63
C ARG A 101 9.31 1.58 15.10
N GLU A 102 8.07 1.31 14.72
CA GLU A 102 6.91 2.14 15.06
C GLU A 102 6.14 1.66 16.30
N ARG A 103 6.60 0.63 17.02
CA ARG A 103 5.87 0.02 18.15
C ARG A 103 5.37 1.05 19.19
N ASP A 104 6.21 2.05 19.51
CA ASP A 104 5.88 3.07 20.50
C ASP A 104 4.85 4.10 19.97
N VAL A 105 4.87 4.36 18.66
CA VAL A 105 3.88 5.17 17.94
C VAL A 105 2.57 4.41 17.83
N ASP A 106 2.65 3.15 17.41
CA ASP A 106 1.49 2.26 17.25
C ASP A 106 0.71 2.09 18.56
N ALA A 107 1.40 2.07 19.70
CA ALA A 107 0.77 1.98 21.02
C ALA A 107 -0.11 3.21 21.36
N ARG A 108 0.21 4.39 20.82
CA ARG A 108 -0.52 5.64 21.05
C ARG A 108 -1.72 5.84 20.13
N MET A 109 -1.76 5.15 18.98
CA MET A 109 -2.82 5.27 18.00
C MET A 109 -3.92 4.23 18.24
N LEU A 110 -5.19 4.65 18.25
CA LEU A 110 -6.33 3.76 18.50
C LEU A 110 -6.41 2.59 17.50
N ARG A 111 -6.12 2.88 16.23
CA ARG A 111 -6.17 1.91 15.13
C ARG A 111 -5.10 0.82 15.22
N THR A 112 -3.95 1.11 15.85
CA THR A 112 -2.76 0.23 15.79
C THR A 112 -2.30 -0.31 17.15
N ARG A 113 -2.85 0.17 18.26
CA ARG A 113 -2.50 -0.30 19.62
C ARG A 113 -2.70 -1.80 19.85
N GLY A 114 -3.60 -2.44 19.10
CA GLY A 114 -3.84 -3.89 19.14
C GLY A 114 -2.91 -4.73 18.26
N ARG A 115 -1.92 -4.14 17.58
CA ARG A 115 -0.91 -4.88 16.79
C ARG A 115 -0.06 -5.79 17.68
N PRO A 116 0.60 -6.83 17.11
CA PRO A 116 1.37 -7.81 17.88
C PRO A 116 2.42 -7.24 18.83
N LEU A 117 3.14 -6.21 18.41
CA LEU A 117 4.20 -5.58 19.23
C LEU A 117 3.66 -4.67 20.32
N PRO A 118 2.76 -3.70 20.05
CA PRO A 118 2.18 -2.87 21.11
C PRO A 118 1.39 -3.66 22.16
N SER A 119 0.71 -4.74 21.74
CA SER A 119 -0.07 -5.61 22.63
C SER A 119 0.77 -6.65 23.39
N GLY A 120 2.07 -6.73 23.14
CA GLY A 120 2.96 -7.68 23.81
C GLY A 120 2.84 -9.14 23.31
N ARG A 121 2.05 -9.42 22.27
CA ARG A 121 1.91 -10.78 21.70
C ARG A 121 3.19 -11.30 21.05
N VAL A 122 4.08 -10.41 20.61
CA VAL A 122 5.40 -10.73 20.07
C VAL A 122 6.43 -9.81 20.72
N THR A 123 7.55 -10.38 21.20
CA THR A 123 8.63 -9.58 21.75
C THR A 123 9.39 -8.83 20.65
N PRO A 124 9.93 -7.62 20.93
CA PRO A 124 10.71 -6.86 19.94
C PRO A 124 11.90 -7.64 19.38
N ARG A 125 12.57 -8.46 20.22
CA ARG A 125 13.70 -9.30 19.80
C ARG A 125 13.25 -10.38 18.80
N ALA A 126 12.17 -11.09 19.10
CA ALA A 126 11.63 -12.12 18.21
C ALA A 126 11.16 -11.53 16.88
N ALA A 127 10.47 -10.37 16.90
CA ALA A 127 10.07 -9.66 15.69
C ALA A 127 11.27 -9.21 14.85
N GLY A 128 12.35 -8.72 15.48
CA GLY A 128 13.57 -8.31 14.79
C GLY A 128 14.28 -9.47 14.10
N VAL A 129 14.44 -10.59 14.81
CA VAL A 129 15.06 -11.83 14.24
C VAL A 129 14.21 -12.34 13.08
N PHE A 130 12.89 -12.44 13.24
CA PHE A 130 11.97 -12.85 12.19
C PHE A 130 12.06 -11.95 10.96
N ALA A 131 11.97 -10.63 11.16
CA ALA A 131 12.04 -9.65 10.08
C ALA A 131 13.37 -9.74 9.32
N ALA A 132 14.50 -9.87 10.03
CA ALA A 132 15.82 -10.04 9.42
C ALA A 132 15.90 -11.34 8.62
N ALA A 133 15.48 -12.45 9.21
CA ALA A 133 15.56 -13.76 8.59
C ALA A 133 14.77 -13.81 7.27
N ILE A 134 13.49 -13.37 7.26
CA ILE A 134 12.69 -13.42 6.03
C ILE A 134 13.13 -12.38 4.99
N SER A 135 13.67 -11.21 5.42
CA SER A 135 14.21 -10.23 4.48
C SER A 135 15.46 -10.71 3.78
N VAL A 136 16.43 -11.24 4.54
CA VAL A 136 17.68 -11.80 3.97
C VAL A 136 17.36 -13.00 3.08
N ALA A 137 16.51 -13.92 3.54
CA ALA A 137 16.06 -15.05 2.76
C ALA A 137 15.40 -14.60 1.44
N GLY A 138 14.52 -13.58 1.48
CA GLY A 138 13.84 -13.06 0.30
C GLY A 138 14.80 -12.43 -0.72
N VAL A 139 15.75 -11.61 -0.28
CA VAL A 139 16.75 -10.98 -1.16
C VAL A 139 17.66 -12.05 -1.77
N ALA A 140 18.18 -13.00 -0.96
CA ALA A 140 19.01 -14.09 -1.43
C ALA A 140 18.26 -15.00 -2.42
N TYR A 141 16.99 -15.30 -2.14
CA TYR A 141 16.12 -16.07 -3.01
C TYR A 141 15.93 -15.40 -4.38
N LEU A 142 15.65 -14.08 -4.41
CA LEU A 142 15.53 -13.31 -5.66
C LEU A 142 16.86 -13.28 -6.42
N ALA A 143 17.99 -13.12 -5.73
CA ALA A 143 19.30 -13.11 -6.36
C ALA A 143 19.65 -14.44 -7.01
N ALA A 144 19.31 -15.57 -6.36
CA ALA A 144 19.65 -16.92 -6.82
C ALA A 144 18.70 -17.44 -7.91
N LEU A 145 17.39 -17.15 -7.80
CA LEU A 145 16.36 -17.78 -8.64
C LEU A 145 15.67 -16.84 -9.65
N VAL A 146 15.96 -15.52 -9.57
CA VAL A 146 15.42 -14.54 -10.49
C VAL A 146 16.56 -13.79 -11.19
N ASN A 147 17.05 -12.71 -10.62
CA ASN A 147 18.25 -11.99 -11.05
C ASN A 147 18.71 -10.96 -10.01
N LEU A 148 19.97 -10.51 -10.13
CA LEU A 148 20.59 -9.57 -9.21
C LEU A 148 19.94 -8.18 -9.24
N LEU A 149 19.44 -7.72 -10.39
CA LEU A 149 18.78 -6.42 -10.52
C LEU A 149 17.49 -6.37 -9.70
N THR A 150 16.65 -7.39 -9.84
CA THR A 150 15.41 -7.52 -9.06
C THR A 150 15.69 -7.66 -7.56
N ALA A 151 16.70 -8.45 -7.18
CA ALA A 151 17.12 -8.57 -5.79
C ALA A 151 17.63 -7.23 -5.22
N GLY A 152 18.40 -6.47 -6.02
CA GLY A 152 18.88 -5.14 -5.65
C GLY A 152 17.73 -4.13 -5.44
N LEU A 153 16.71 -4.15 -6.31
CA LEU A 153 15.51 -3.32 -6.16
C LEU A 153 14.70 -3.69 -4.91
N ALA A 154 14.59 -4.98 -4.60
CA ALA A 154 13.94 -5.45 -3.38
C ALA A 154 14.71 -5.03 -2.11
N ALA A 155 16.04 -5.13 -2.13
CA ALA A 155 16.89 -4.63 -1.05
C ALA A 155 16.79 -3.10 -0.90
N LEU A 156 16.76 -2.35 -2.01
CA LEU A 156 16.55 -0.91 -2.01
C LEU A 156 15.19 -0.55 -1.42
N THR A 157 14.14 -1.30 -1.75
CA THR A 157 12.80 -1.13 -1.15
C THR A 157 12.86 -1.29 0.37
N LEU A 158 13.47 -2.35 0.87
CA LEU A 158 13.64 -2.61 2.30
C LEU A 158 14.39 -1.47 2.99
N VAL A 159 15.58 -1.12 2.48
CA VAL A 159 16.45 -0.10 3.08
C VAL A 159 15.81 1.28 3.05
N SER A 160 15.24 1.70 1.93
CA SER A 160 14.58 3.00 1.82
C SER A 160 13.32 3.09 2.68
N TYR A 161 12.53 2.02 2.76
CA TYR A 161 11.32 2.00 3.60
C TYR A 161 11.66 2.05 5.09
N VAL A 162 12.54 1.16 5.55
CA VAL A 162 12.87 1.03 6.97
C VAL A 162 13.87 2.10 7.43
N GLY A 163 14.87 2.41 6.60
CA GLY A 163 15.98 3.32 6.92
C GLY A 163 15.64 4.80 6.73
N LEU A 164 14.88 5.15 5.70
CA LEU A 164 14.56 6.55 5.37
C LEU A 164 13.11 6.92 5.71
N TYR A 165 12.14 6.25 5.10
CA TYR A 165 10.73 6.61 5.24
C TYR A 165 10.23 6.50 6.69
N THR A 166 10.48 5.38 7.37
CA THR A 166 9.97 5.15 8.73
C THR A 166 10.45 6.20 9.74
N PRO A 167 11.75 6.60 9.78
CA PRO A 167 12.21 7.68 10.64
C PRO A 167 11.66 9.06 10.25
N LEU A 168 11.52 9.33 8.94
CA LEU A 168 11.04 10.62 8.44
C LEU A 168 9.59 10.91 8.82
N LYS A 169 8.77 9.89 9.07
CA LYS A 169 7.38 10.06 9.55
C LYS A 169 7.26 10.93 10.80
N ARG A 170 8.28 10.94 11.65
CA ARG A 170 8.31 11.74 12.89
C ARG A 170 8.93 13.12 12.70
N ARG A 171 9.56 13.40 11.55
CA ARG A 171 10.40 14.60 11.34
C ARG A 171 9.85 15.57 10.34
N THR A 172 9.21 15.08 9.27
CA THR A 172 8.79 15.94 8.17
C THR A 172 7.59 15.37 7.42
N SER A 173 6.74 16.26 6.88
CA SER A 173 5.61 15.89 6.02
C SER A 173 6.04 15.36 4.64
N LEU A 174 7.30 15.55 4.26
CA LEU A 174 7.87 14.94 3.05
C LEU A 174 7.97 13.41 3.13
N ASN A 175 7.73 12.83 4.32
CA ASN A 175 7.69 11.38 4.51
C ASN A 175 6.78 10.67 3.50
N THR A 176 5.65 11.28 3.11
CA THR A 176 4.71 10.70 2.14
C THR A 176 5.36 10.55 0.76
N LEU A 177 6.12 11.56 0.30
CA LEU A 177 6.85 11.49 -0.96
C LEU A 177 7.97 10.44 -0.91
N VAL A 178 8.77 10.47 0.17
CA VAL A 178 9.85 9.49 0.36
C VAL A 178 9.31 8.07 0.45
N GLY A 179 8.17 7.87 1.13
CA GLY A 179 7.51 6.58 1.24
C GLY A 179 6.89 6.07 -0.06
N ALA A 180 6.59 6.98 -1.00
CA ALA A 180 6.07 6.62 -2.30
C ALA A 180 7.15 5.94 -3.20
N VAL A 181 8.43 6.20 -2.96
CA VAL A 181 9.52 5.53 -3.70
C VAL A 181 9.51 4.01 -3.46
N PRO A 182 9.68 3.49 -2.24
CA PRO A 182 9.62 2.05 -2.00
C PRO A 182 8.28 1.43 -2.35
N GLY A 183 7.17 2.20 -2.29
CA GLY A 183 5.85 1.72 -2.68
C GLY A 183 5.70 1.49 -4.19
N ALA A 184 6.48 2.18 -5.02
CA ALA A 184 6.46 2.04 -6.48
C ALA A 184 7.53 1.06 -7.02
N LEU A 185 8.50 0.65 -6.23
CA LEU A 185 9.54 -0.29 -6.68
C LEU A 185 9.05 -1.71 -7.00
N PRO A 186 8.01 -2.28 -6.37
CA PRO A 186 7.57 -3.64 -6.66
C PRO A 186 7.14 -3.88 -8.11
N ILE A 187 6.47 -2.92 -8.77
CA ILE A 187 6.08 -3.06 -10.17
C ILE A 187 7.32 -3.08 -11.08
N VAL A 188 8.34 -2.27 -10.74
CA VAL A 188 9.64 -2.28 -11.44
C VAL A 188 10.38 -3.59 -11.19
N GLY A 189 10.33 -4.11 -9.95
CA GLY A 189 10.90 -5.42 -9.62
C GLY A 189 10.28 -6.55 -10.44
N GLY A 190 8.97 -6.52 -10.65
CA GLY A 190 8.29 -7.45 -11.55
C GLY A 190 8.78 -7.33 -12.99
N TRP A 191 8.86 -6.11 -13.52
CA TRP A 191 9.37 -5.82 -14.85
C TRP A 191 10.80 -6.34 -15.06
N THR A 192 11.70 -6.00 -14.14
CA THR A 192 13.11 -6.44 -14.21
C THR A 192 13.27 -7.95 -14.02
N ALA A 193 12.37 -8.59 -13.27
CA ALA A 193 12.35 -10.04 -13.13
C ALA A 193 12.06 -10.75 -14.47
N ALA A 194 11.14 -10.20 -15.27
CA ALA A 194 10.77 -10.76 -16.56
C ALA A 194 11.81 -10.49 -17.66
N GLY A 195 12.25 -9.22 -17.77
CA GLY A 195 13.09 -8.74 -18.89
C GLY A 195 14.57 -8.52 -18.54
N GLY A 196 14.95 -8.56 -17.27
CA GLY A 196 16.34 -8.35 -16.83
C GLY A 196 16.89 -6.92 -17.05
N ARG A 197 16.03 -5.95 -17.40
CA ARG A 197 16.42 -4.57 -17.74
C ARG A 197 15.58 -3.52 -17.02
N LEU A 198 16.14 -2.32 -16.92
CA LEU A 198 15.48 -1.10 -16.45
C LEU A 198 15.45 -0.10 -17.61
N ASP A 199 14.28 0.17 -18.15
CA ASP A 199 14.06 0.98 -19.33
C ASP A 199 12.95 2.03 -19.14
N ALA A 200 12.61 2.79 -20.19
CA ALA A 200 11.59 3.84 -20.13
C ALA A 200 10.21 3.30 -19.75
N ALA A 201 9.86 2.07 -20.16
CA ALA A 201 8.58 1.45 -19.79
C ALA A 201 8.53 1.12 -18.29
N ALA A 202 9.61 0.56 -17.73
CA ALA A 202 9.73 0.35 -16.28
C ALA A 202 9.59 1.64 -15.49
N LEU A 203 10.21 2.74 -15.98
CA LEU A 203 10.12 4.07 -15.35
C LEU A 203 8.71 4.65 -15.46
N ALA A 204 8.01 4.46 -16.58
CA ALA A 204 6.62 4.88 -16.72
C ALA A 204 5.72 4.17 -15.69
N LEU A 205 5.87 2.85 -15.53
CA LEU A 205 5.15 2.07 -14.52
C LEU A 205 5.48 2.54 -13.08
N PHE A 206 6.76 2.84 -12.81
CA PHE A 206 7.18 3.42 -11.53
C PHE A 206 6.42 4.73 -11.25
N TRP A 207 6.44 5.68 -12.18
CA TRP A 207 5.84 6.99 -11.98
C TRP A 207 4.32 6.93 -11.85
N ILE A 208 3.64 5.99 -12.55
CA ILE A 208 2.20 5.76 -12.37
C ILE A 208 1.90 5.35 -10.93
N VAL A 209 2.58 4.33 -10.41
CA VAL A 209 2.34 3.86 -9.04
C VAL A 209 2.79 4.90 -8.01
N PHE A 210 3.91 5.59 -8.26
CA PHE A 210 4.41 6.67 -7.40
C PHE A 210 3.37 7.80 -7.26
N LEU A 211 2.84 8.30 -8.37
CA LEU A 211 1.86 9.39 -8.34
C LEU A 211 0.48 8.92 -7.83
N TRP A 212 0.06 7.71 -8.20
CA TRP A 212 -1.22 7.16 -7.76
C TRP A 212 -1.35 7.08 -6.23
N GLN A 213 -0.30 6.67 -5.54
CA GLN A 213 -0.38 6.46 -4.10
C GLN A 213 -0.37 7.79 -3.31
N LEU A 214 0.06 8.90 -3.89
CA LEU A 214 0.13 10.17 -3.18
C LEU A 214 -1.25 10.73 -2.80
N PRO A 215 -2.24 10.88 -3.72
CA PRO A 215 -3.61 11.25 -3.35
C PRO A 215 -4.25 10.24 -2.40
N HIS A 216 -3.97 8.93 -2.59
CA HIS A 216 -4.43 7.87 -1.71
C HIS A 216 -3.95 8.07 -0.26
N PHE A 217 -2.64 8.28 -0.07
CA PHE A 217 -2.07 8.50 1.25
C PHE A 217 -2.47 9.83 1.88
N LEU A 218 -2.61 10.90 1.09
CA LEU A 218 -3.07 12.20 1.59
C LEU A 218 -4.52 12.12 2.06
N ALA A 219 -5.39 11.45 1.31
CA ALA A 219 -6.77 11.20 1.72
C ALA A 219 -6.85 10.37 3.00
N LEU A 220 -6.06 9.28 3.08
CA LEU A 220 -5.96 8.43 4.27
C LEU A 220 -5.41 9.21 5.47
N ALA A 221 -4.39 10.07 5.25
CA ALA A 221 -3.81 10.90 6.28
C ALA A 221 -4.80 11.94 6.82
N TRP A 222 -5.70 12.45 5.98
CA TRP A 222 -6.77 13.34 6.41
C TRP A 222 -7.84 12.61 7.23
N ILE A 223 -8.26 11.42 6.79
CA ILE A 223 -9.24 10.59 7.51
C ILE A 223 -8.74 10.23 8.92
N TYR A 224 -7.46 9.88 9.06
CA TYR A 224 -6.86 9.44 10.33
C TYR A 224 -5.98 10.50 10.99
N ARG A 225 -6.17 11.80 10.67
CA ARG A 225 -5.30 12.88 11.15
C ARG A 225 -5.17 12.93 12.67
N GLU A 226 -6.25 12.63 13.38
CA GLU A 226 -6.25 12.64 14.84
C GLU A 226 -5.41 11.50 15.44
N ASP A 227 -5.49 10.30 14.86
CA ASP A 227 -4.63 9.17 15.25
C ASP A 227 -3.15 9.49 14.98
N TYR A 228 -2.83 10.10 13.84
CA TYR A 228 -1.47 10.51 13.52
C TYR A 228 -0.95 11.61 14.46
N ARG A 229 -1.81 12.55 14.88
CA ARG A 229 -1.49 13.56 15.90
C ARG A 229 -1.15 12.90 17.22
N ARG A 230 -1.97 11.94 17.70
CA ARG A 230 -1.71 11.15 18.92
C ARG A 230 -0.41 10.36 18.84
N GLY A 231 -0.11 9.80 17.66
CA GLY A 231 1.13 9.09 17.38
C GLY A 231 2.38 10.00 17.37
N GLY A 232 2.21 11.31 17.26
CA GLY A 232 3.32 12.27 17.12
C GLY A 232 3.98 12.17 15.73
N LEU A 233 3.18 11.88 14.68
CA LEU A 233 3.65 11.77 13.31
C LEU A 233 3.54 13.11 12.59
N ALA A 234 4.58 13.49 11.86
CA ALA A 234 4.65 14.72 11.06
C ALA A 234 4.00 14.53 9.68
N MET A 235 2.71 14.13 9.67
CA MET A 235 1.95 14.03 8.42
C MET A 235 1.49 15.42 7.98
N LEU A 236 1.38 15.65 6.65
CA LEU A 236 0.89 16.93 6.12
C LEU A 236 -0.45 17.33 6.75
N SER A 237 -1.36 16.38 6.88
CA SER A 237 -2.70 16.57 7.46
C SER A 237 -2.70 16.98 8.94
N VAL A 238 -1.63 16.71 9.69
CA VAL A 238 -1.53 17.07 11.13
C VAL A 238 -1.21 18.54 11.31
N GLY A 239 -0.42 19.14 10.40
CA GLY A 239 -0.06 20.56 10.41
C GLY A 239 -0.92 21.41 9.47
N ASP A 240 -2.06 20.91 9.02
CA ASP A 240 -2.98 21.55 8.06
C ASP A 240 -4.36 21.64 8.69
N ASP A 241 -4.64 22.74 9.38
CA ASP A 241 -5.83 22.86 10.23
C ASP A 241 -7.14 22.88 9.42
N ASP A 242 -7.16 23.60 8.29
CA ASP A 242 -8.31 23.74 7.39
C ASP A 242 -8.34 22.71 6.26
N GLY A 243 -7.26 21.90 6.08
CA GLY A 243 -7.14 20.90 5.04
C GLY A 243 -6.83 21.43 3.65
N SER A 244 -6.60 22.73 3.52
CA SER A 244 -6.40 23.38 2.21
C SER A 244 -5.14 22.90 1.50
N ARG A 245 -4.04 22.67 2.24
CA ARG A 245 -2.78 22.14 1.70
C ARG A 245 -2.93 20.69 1.28
N THR A 246 -3.57 19.88 2.11
CA THR A 246 -3.85 18.47 1.84
C THR A 246 -4.72 18.33 0.59
N ALA A 247 -5.78 19.15 0.46
CA ALA A 247 -6.66 19.17 -0.69
C ALA A 247 -5.93 19.54 -1.99
N ARG A 248 -5.14 20.64 -1.96
CA ARG A 248 -4.35 21.09 -3.12
C ARG A 248 -3.35 20.05 -3.57
N MET A 249 -2.60 19.44 -2.65
CA MET A 249 -1.62 18.41 -2.98
C MET A 249 -2.31 17.15 -3.51
N THR A 250 -3.45 16.75 -2.93
CA THR A 250 -4.25 15.62 -3.44
C THR A 250 -4.65 15.83 -4.89
N LEU A 251 -5.18 17.01 -5.23
CA LEU A 251 -5.60 17.30 -6.60
C LEU A 251 -4.40 17.46 -7.54
N LEU A 252 -3.31 18.10 -7.11
CA LEU A 252 -2.10 18.27 -7.90
C LEU A 252 -1.53 16.92 -8.34
N TYR A 253 -1.40 15.96 -7.42
CA TYR A 253 -0.88 14.64 -7.75
C TYR A 253 -1.87 13.80 -8.58
N ALA A 254 -3.18 13.93 -8.35
CA ALA A 254 -4.18 13.29 -9.20
C ALA A 254 -4.16 13.85 -10.63
N ALA A 255 -3.98 15.16 -10.79
CA ALA A 255 -3.83 15.81 -12.09
C ALA A 255 -2.51 15.42 -12.78
N ALA A 256 -1.40 15.35 -12.03
CA ALA A 256 -0.10 14.90 -12.57
C ALA A 256 -0.12 13.42 -13.00
N LEU A 257 -0.89 12.59 -12.31
CA LEU A 257 -1.05 11.18 -12.67
C LEU A 257 -1.69 11.01 -14.05
N LEU A 258 -2.59 11.90 -14.46
CA LEU A 258 -3.33 11.79 -15.73
C LEU A 258 -2.38 11.70 -16.95
N PRO A 259 -1.50 12.66 -17.25
CA PRO A 259 -0.58 12.54 -18.39
C PRO A 259 0.40 11.39 -18.23
N VAL A 260 0.86 11.10 -17.00
CA VAL A 260 1.80 10.01 -16.75
C VAL A 260 1.16 8.65 -17.00
N SER A 261 -0.14 8.49 -16.69
CA SER A 261 -0.87 7.24 -16.98
C SER A 261 -1.05 6.96 -18.48
N LEU A 262 -0.84 7.94 -19.35
CA LEU A 262 -0.89 7.74 -20.80
C LEU A 262 0.45 7.29 -21.42
N LEU A 263 1.57 7.41 -20.67
CA LEU A 263 2.91 7.03 -21.15
C LEU A 263 3.01 5.58 -21.67
N PRO A 264 2.37 4.58 -21.06
CA PRO A 264 2.44 3.21 -21.59
C PRO A 264 1.98 3.08 -23.05
N SER A 265 0.91 3.79 -23.46
CA SER A 265 0.46 3.79 -24.86
C SER A 265 1.45 4.54 -25.75
N LEU A 266 2.01 5.66 -25.29
CA LEU A 266 2.99 6.44 -26.06
C LEU A 266 4.31 5.68 -26.24
N LEU A 267 4.64 4.77 -25.34
CA LEU A 267 5.80 3.89 -25.40
C LEU A 267 5.53 2.58 -26.16
N GLY A 268 4.31 2.39 -26.69
CA GLY A 268 3.92 1.17 -27.42
C GLY A 268 3.71 -0.06 -26.52
N LEU A 269 3.63 0.12 -25.19
CA LEU A 269 3.40 -0.96 -24.23
C LEU A 269 1.93 -1.41 -24.21
N THR A 270 1.02 -0.52 -24.60
CA THR A 270 -0.44 -0.75 -24.64
C THR A 270 -1.06 -0.02 -25.84
N GLY A 271 -2.28 -0.41 -26.21
CA GLY A 271 -3.02 0.16 -27.35
C GLY A 271 -4.00 1.28 -26.95
N ALA A 272 -5.00 1.48 -27.84
CA ALA A 272 -5.99 2.55 -27.72
C ALA A 272 -7.01 2.32 -26.58
N LEU A 273 -7.37 1.05 -26.31
CA LEU A 273 -8.30 0.73 -25.21
C LEU A 273 -7.75 1.23 -23.86
N TYR A 274 -6.48 0.95 -23.60
CA TYR A 274 -5.82 1.45 -22.40
C TYR A 274 -5.75 2.98 -22.41
N PHE A 275 -5.36 3.61 -23.52
CA PHE A 275 -5.22 5.06 -23.60
C PHE A 275 -6.51 5.78 -23.17
N TYR A 276 -7.64 5.44 -23.79
CA TYR A 276 -8.92 6.08 -23.47
C TYR A 276 -9.43 5.68 -22.08
N GLY A 277 -9.21 4.43 -21.66
CA GLY A 277 -9.56 3.96 -20.33
C GLY A 277 -8.76 4.67 -19.24
N ALA A 278 -7.44 4.84 -19.41
CA ALA A 278 -6.58 5.57 -18.50
C ALA A 278 -6.96 7.05 -18.42
N LEU A 279 -7.27 7.68 -19.57
CA LEU A 279 -7.75 9.06 -19.62
C LEU A 279 -9.06 9.21 -18.83
N ALA A 280 -10.04 8.34 -19.05
CA ALA A 280 -11.32 8.37 -18.34
C ALA A 280 -11.14 8.16 -16.82
N LEU A 281 -10.36 7.15 -16.42
CA LEU A 281 -10.03 6.89 -15.02
C LEU A 281 -9.32 8.07 -14.37
N GLY A 282 -8.36 8.70 -15.06
CA GLY A 282 -7.60 9.85 -14.55
C GLY A 282 -8.50 11.07 -14.36
N VAL A 283 -9.39 11.37 -15.30
CA VAL A 283 -10.38 12.45 -15.20
C VAL A 283 -11.32 12.21 -14.02
N VAL A 284 -11.84 10.98 -13.87
CA VAL A 284 -12.71 10.61 -12.73
C VAL A 284 -11.97 10.79 -11.40
N TYR A 285 -10.70 10.35 -11.33
CA TYR A 285 -9.92 10.47 -10.09
C TYR A 285 -9.68 11.93 -9.71
N ALA A 286 -9.32 12.78 -10.66
CA ALA A 286 -9.15 14.21 -10.43
C ALA A 286 -10.48 14.89 -10.05
N ALA A 287 -11.57 14.57 -10.76
CA ALA A 287 -12.90 15.15 -10.50
C ALA A 287 -13.43 14.81 -9.10
N VAL A 288 -13.19 13.57 -8.62
CA VAL A 288 -13.58 13.15 -7.27
C VAL A 288 -12.74 13.86 -6.19
N GLY A 289 -11.52 14.29 -6.52
CA GLY A 289 -10.67 15.11 -5.65
C GLY A 289 -11.09 16.57 -5.54
N ALA A 290 -11.76 17.12 -6.55
CA ALA A 290 -12.09 18.55 -6.62
C ALA A 290 -12.96 19.08 -5.45
N PRO A 291 -13.94 18.35 -4.90
CA PRO A 291 -14.71 18.81 -3.73
C PRO A 291 -13.86 19.08 -2.48
N LEU A 292 -12.68 18.43 -2.34
CA LEU A 292 -11.76 18.69 -1.22
C LEU A 292 -11.26 20.14 -1.21
N LEU A 293 -11.18 20.80 -2.38
CA LEU A 293 -10.74 22.20 -2.48
C LEU A 293 -11.73 23.17 -1.89
N ARG A 294 -13.03 22.81 -1.88
CA ARG A 294 -14.09 23.65 -1.30
C ARG A 294 -14.17 23.46 0.21
N GLU A 295 -14.12 22.21 0.63
CA GLU A 295 -14.18 21.81 2.02
C GLU A 295 -13.51 20.44 2.20
N ALA A 296 -12.44 20.38 2.99
CA ALA A 296 -11.70 19.13 3.28
C ALA A 296 -12.44 18.30 4.32
N THR A 297 -13.63 17.80 3.97
CA THR A 297 -14.40 16.93 4.85
C THR A 297 -13.87 15.49 4.85
N PRO A 298 -14.04 14.74 5.95
CA PRO A 298 -13.73 13.31 5.97
C PRO A 298 -14.48 12.53 4.90
N ARG A 299 -15.72 12.92 4.55
CA ARG A 299 -16.51 12.28 3.49
C ARG A 299 -15.89 12.47 2.10
N ALA A 300 -15.40 13.67 1.79
CA ALA A 300 -14.72 13.95 0.53
C ALA A 300 -13.41 13.15 0.45
N ALA A 301 -12.62 13.10 1.52
CA ALA A 301 -11.41 12.29 1.60
C ALA A 301 -11.70 10.79 1.43
N TRP A 302 -12.78 10.27 2.02
CA TRP A 302 -13.21 8.87 1.83
C TRP A 302 -13.52 8.55 0.36
N ARG A 303 -14.16 9.48 -0.39
CA ARG A 303 -14.43 9.27 -1.82
C ARG A 303 -13.14 9.16 -2.63
N VAL A 304 -12.17 10.04 -2.39
CA VAL A 304 -10.84 9.98 -3.02
C VAL A 304 -10.15 8.65 -2.69
N PHE A 305 -10.17 8.25 -1.42
CA PHE A 305 -9.59 6.99 -0.97
C PHE A 305 -10.23 5.77 -1.66
N LEU A 306 -11.56 5.70 -1.74
CA LEU A 306 -12.27 4.59 -2.39
C LEU A 306 -11.99 4.54 -3.90
N VAL A 307 -12.03 5.69 -4.58
CA VAL A 307 -11.72 5.75 -6.01
C VAL A 307 -10.29 5.33 -6.27
N SER A 308 -9.33 5.70 -5.42
CA SER A 308 -7.94 5.28 -5.55
C SER A 308 -7.74 3.77 -5.45
N ILE A 309 -8.53 3.09 -4.59
CA ILE A 309 -8.48 1.62 -4.45
C ILE A 309 -8.95 0.92 -5.74
N VAL A 310 -9.94 1.50 -6.43
CA VAL A 310 -10.45 0.96 -7.70
C VAL A 310 -9.55 1.34 -8.88
N TYR A 311 -9.00 2.55 -8.86
CA TYR A 311 -8.21 3.12 -9.95
C TYR A 311 -7.03 2.22 -10.35
N LEU A 312 -6.16 1.85 -9.42
CA LEU A 312 -4.95 1.10 -9.76
C LEU A 312 -5.23 -0.30 -10.30
N PRO A 313 -6.08 -1.13 -9.68
CA PRO A 313 -6.46 -2.42 -10.27
C PRO A 313 -7.10 -2.29 -11.65
N ALA A 314 -8.00 -1.31 -11.84
CA ALA A 314 -8.64 -1.08 -13.13
C ALA A 314 -7.61 -0.68 -14.19
N LEU A 315 -6.69 0.24 -13.85
CA LEU A 315 -5.64 0.67 -14.77
C LEU A 315 -4.70 -0.49 -15.15
N LEU A 316 -4.25 -1.29 -14.17
CA LEU A 316 -3.40 -2.46 -14.41
C LEU A 316 -4.14 -3.53 -15.24
N THR A 317 -5.42 -3.73 -14.99
CA THR A 317 -6.25 -4.65 -15.79
C THR A 317 -6.34 -4.19 -17.24
N LEU A 318 -6.59 -2.91 -17.49
CA LEU A 318 -6.59 -2.35 -18.85
C LEU A 318 -5.23 -2.52 -19.52
N MET A 319 -4.10 -2.31 -18.82
CA MET A 319 -2.77 -2.57 -19.37
C MET A 319 -2.59 -4.03 -19.80
N VAL A 320 -3.03 -4.95 -18.94
CA VAL A 320 -2.92 -6.40 -19.21
C VAL A 320 -3.77 -6.81 -20.41
N LEU A 321 -5.00 -6.29 -20.51
CA LEU A 321 -5.94 -6.61 -21.60
C LEU A 321 -5.53 -6.01 -22.94
N ASP A 322 -4.89 -4.86 -22.93
CA ASP A 322 -4.54 -4.09 -24.13
C ASP A 322 -3.03 -4.18 -24.48
N LYS A 323 -2.32 -5.12 -23.86
CA LYS A 323 -0.92 -5.40 -24.21
C LYS A 323 -0.84 -6.00 -25.61
N PRO A 324 -0.03 -5.42 -26.53
CA PRO A 324 0.17 -5.99 -27.87
C PRO A 324 0.69 -7.44 -27.79
N PRO A 325 0.31 -8.29 -28.75
CA PRO A 325 0.83 -9.64 -28.83
C PRO A 325 2.36 -9.62 -28.99
N PRO A 326 3.09 -10.62 -28.49
CA PRO A 326 4.53 -10.70 -28.66
C PRO A 326 4.91 -10.74 -30.16
N LEU A 327 6.03 -10.09 -30.54
CA LEU A 327 6.48 -10.00 -31.93
C LEU A 327 6.63 -11.39 -32.61
N SER A 328 6.91 -12.43 -31.84
CA SER A 328 6.96 -13.82 -32.33
C SER A 328 5.61 -14.36 -32.80
N ALA A 329 4.50 -13.82 -32.30
CA ALA A 329 3.15 -14.22 -32.73
C ALA A 329 2.70 -13.50 -33.99
N LEU A 330 3.40 -12.44 -34.44
CA LEU A 330 3.13 -11.71 -35.68
C LEU A 330 3.94 -12.24 -36.86
N ALA A 331 4.89 -13.15 -36.62
CA ALA A 331 5.77 -13.74 -37.61
C ALA A 331 5.36 -15.17 -38.00
N SER A 332 4.30 -15.70 -37.41
CA SER A 332 3.64 -16.99 -37.77
C SER A 332 2.37 -16.78 -38.54
#